data_73cb255573a4a22da31fa77750160d5b
#
_entry.id   73cb255573a4a22da31fa77750160d5b
#
_cell.length_a   1.000
_cell.length_b   1.000
_cell.length_c   1.000
_cell.angle_alpha   90.00
_cell.angle_beta   90.00
_cell.angle_gamma   90.00
#
_symmetry.space_group_name_H-M   'P 1'
#
loop_
_entity.id
_entity.type
_entity.pdbx_description
1 polymer ?
#
loop_
_entity_poly.entity_id
_entity_poly.type
_entity_poly.pdbx_seq_one_letter_code
_entity_poly.pdbx_strand_id
1 'polypeptide(L)'
;MGYGWEGEKVRLVPMDREKHLDSALLWFNDPEITEWLETGDWPLTRGAEEEFFRAAERQDRASVNFAVESLQGEHVGFSGLRSIDWQSKVAVSGSVIGRKDLWSKGLGTDAVNVRNRYAFEVLGLRLLIATVIAENSRSM
;
A
#
# COMPACT_ATOMS: atom_id res chain seq x y z
N MET A 1 0.96 8.78 21.97
CA MET A 1 0.31 9.32 20.79
C MET A 1 0.80 8.58 19.55
N GLY A 2 -0.12 8.14 18.72
CA GLY A 2 0.26 7.42 17.51
C GLY A 2 0.58 8.35 16.35
N TYR A 3 0.95 7.73 15.26
CA TYR A 3 1.07 8.43 13.98
C TYR A 3 -0.28 9.00 13.56
N GLY A 4 -0.28 10.08 12.78
CA GLY A 4 -1.53 10.71 12.36
C GLY A 4 -2.42 9.81 11.52
N TRP A 5 -1.87 8.79 10.90
CA TRP A 5 -2.59 7.86 10.03
C TRP A 5 -2.64 6.46 10.65
N GLU A 6 -3.10 6.38 11.87
CA GLU A 6 -3.20 5.15 12.62
C GLU A 6 -4.64 4.69 12.70
N GLY A 7 -4.87 3.38 12.47
CA GLY A 7 -6.16 2.75 12.62
C GLY A 7 -6.24 1.94 13.91
N GLU A 8 -7.14 0.97 13.92
CA GLU A 8 -7.32 0.10 15.08
C GLU A 8 -6.29 -1.02 15.15
N LYS A 9 -5.76 -1.44 14.00
CA LYS A 9 -4.87 -2.59 13.91
C LYS A 9 -3.55 -2.27 13.24
N VAL A 10 -3.52 -1.25 12.37
CA VAL A 10 -2.35 -0.89 11.59
C VAL A 10 -2.14 0.61 11.61
N ARG A 11 -0.96 0.99 11.12
CA ARG A 11 -0.66 2.40 10.86
C ARG A 11 0.00 2.50 9.50
N LEU A 12 -0.21 3.64 8.84
CA LEU A 12 0.45 3.95 7.56
C LEU A 12 1.63 4.87 7.86
N VAL A 13 2.80 4.50 7.36
CA VAL A 13 4.02 5.26 7.59
C VAL A 13 4.72 5.52 6.25
N PRO A 14 5.55 6.56 6.16
CA PRO A 14 6.34 6.76 4.95
C PRO A 14 7.20 5.54 4.65
N MET A 15 7.37 5.25 3.35
CA MET A 15 8.22 4.13 2.94
C MET A 15 9.68 4.44 3.24
N ASP A 16 10.39 3.45 3.78
CA ASP A 16 11.78 3.56 4.19
C ASP A 16 12.54 2.35 3.63
N ARG A 17 13.56 2.62 2.81
CA ARG A 17 14.31 1.53 2.17
C ARG A 17 14.95 0.58 3.18
N GLU A 18 15.45 1.09 4.28
CA GLU A 18 16.08 0.25 5.29
C GLU A 18 15.09 -0.68 5.99
N LYS A 19 13.87 -0.21 6.22
CA LYS A 19 12.85 -0.96 6.94
C LYS A 19 11.99 -1.84 6.05
N HIS A 20 11.74 -1.43 4.81
CA HIS A 20 10.65 -2.01 4.03
C HIS A 20 11.08 -2.68 2.73
N LEU A 21 12.30 -2.44 2.25
CA LEU A 21 12.73 -2.97 0.96
C LEU A 21 12.81 -4.50 0.93
N ASP A 22 13.41 -5.10 1.96
CA ASP A 22 13.60 -6.54 1.98
C ASP A 22 12.28 -7.29 2.02
N SER A 23 11.31 -6.80 2.79
CA SER A 23 9.97 -7.37 2.81
C SER A 23 9.30 -7.26 1.44
N ALA A 24 9.45 -6.12 0.77
CA ALA A 24 8.88 -5.91 -0.55
C ALA A 24 9.43 -6.93 -1.55
N LEU A 25 10.75 -7.16 -1.54
CA LEU A 25 11.37 -8.14 -2.42
C LEU A 25 10.86 -9.55 -2.17
N LEU A 26 10.66 -9.90 -0.92
CA LEU A 26 10.14 -11.21 -0.55
C LEU A 26 8.69 -11.37 -1.03
N TRP A 27 7.85 -10.39 -0.74
CA TRP A 27 6.41 -10.49 -1.02
C TRP A 27 6.11 -10.43 -2.52
N PHE A 28 6.74 -9.50 -3.24
CA PHE A 28 6.44 -9.30 -4.65
C PHE A 28 7.11 -10.34 -5.56
N ASN A 29 7.84 -11.28 -4.98
CA ASN A 29 8.33 -12.47 -5.66
C ASN A 29 7.63 -13.76 -5.19
N ASP A 30 6.59 -13.62 -4.37
CA ASP A 30 5.81 -14.75 -3.86
C ASP A 30 4.55 -14.91 -4.71
N PRO A 31 4.40 -16.03 -5.45
CA PRO A 31 3.25 -16.22 -6.34
C PRO A 31 1.90 -16.19 -5.62
N GLU A 32 1.83 -16.60 -4.37
CA GLU A 32 0.57 -16.53 -3.62
C GLU A 32 0.12 -15.10 -3.39
N ILE A 33 1.05 -14.15 -3.39
CA ILE A 33 0.74 -12.73 -3.23
C ILE A 33 0.53 -12.09 -4.60
N THR A 34 1.44 -12.34 -5.54
CA THR A 34 1.46 -11.63 -6.82
C THR A 34 0.36 -12.07 -7.78
N GLU A 35 -0.22 -13.26 -7.61
CA GLU A 35 -1.31 -13.68 -8.49
C GLU A 35 -2.52 -12.75 -8.42
N TRP A 36 -2.65 -11.98 -7.35
CA TRP A 36 -3.74 -11.01 -7.18
C TRP A 36 -3.35 -9.58 -7.56
N LEU A 37 -2.14 -9.40 -8.11
CA LEU A 37 -1.61 -8.09 -8.50
C LEU A 37 -1.47 -8.03 -10.02
N GLU A 38 -1.63 -6.83 -10.58
CA GLU A 38 -1.54 -6.62 -12.02
C GLU A 38 -0.14 -6.85 -12.58
N THR A 39 0.88 -6.70 -11.74
CA THR A 39 2.28 -6.73 -12.17
C THR A 39 3.04 -7.97 -11.71
N GLY A 40 2.34 -9.05 -11.37
CA GLY A 40 2.95 -10.23 -10.79
C GLY A 40 3.70 -11.15 -11.76
N ASP A 41 3.70 -10.84 -13.06
CA ASP A 41 4.26 -11.73 -14.06
C ASP A 41 5.79 -11.69 -14.15
N TRP A 42 6.41 -10.66 -13.62
CA TRP A 42 7.85 -10.46 -13.73
C TRP A 42 8.52 -10.62 -12.38
N PRO A 43 9.67 -11.30 -12.33
CA PRO A 43 10.45 -11.34 -11.10
C PRO A 43 10.92 -9.92 -10.76
N LEU A 44 10.77 -9.54 -9.50
CA LEU A 44 11.18 -8.23 -9.04
C LEU A 44 12.64 -8.27 -8.59
N THR A 45 13.49 -7.46 -9.24
CA THR A 45 14.90 -7.38 -8.85
C THR A 45 15.08 -6.34 -7.75
N ARG A 46 16.18 -6.48 -6.99
CA ARG A 46 16.52 -5.49 -5.98
C ARG A 46 16.69 -4.10 -6.60
N GLY A 47 17.35 -4.03 -7.77
CA GLY A 47 17.56 -2.74 -8.44
C GLY A 47 16.26 -2.07 -8.84
N ALA A 48 15.29 -2.84 -9.34
CA ALA A 48 13.97 -2.28 -9.71
C ALA A 48 13.24 -1.76 -8.50
N GLU A 49 13.28 -2.49 -7.38
CA GLU A 49 12.58 -2.05 -6.18
C GLU A 49 13.27 -0.85 -5.53
N GLU A 50 14.59 -0.82 -5.55
CA GLU A 50 15.32 0.35 -5.07
C GLU A 50 14.95 1.60 -5.86
N GLU A 51 14.79 1.46 -7.19
CA GLU A 51 14.37 2.58 -8.03
C GLU A 51 12.94 3.02 -7.68
N PHE A 52 12.05 2.07 -7.40
CA PHE A 52 10.69 2.41 -6.97
C PHE A 52 10.71 3.20 -5.66
N PHE A 53 11.50 2.74 -4.68
CA PHE A 53 11.60 3.45 -3.40
C PHE A 53 12.22 4.84 -3.59
N ARG A 54 13.23 4.95 -4.48
CA ARG A 54 13.86 6.23 -4.78
C ARG A 54 12.88 7.19 -5.43
N ALA A 55 12.04 6.69 -6.34
CA ALA A 55 10.99 7.50 -6.96
C ALA A 55 9.96 7.96 -5.93
N ALA A 56 9.59 7.10 -5.01
CA ALA A 56 8.65 7.44 -3.94
C ALA A 56 9.21 8.53 -3.02
N GLU A 57 10.51 8.52 -2.79
CA GLU A 57 11.18 9.54 -1.97
C GLU A 57 11.12 10.93 -2.60
N ARG A 58 10.99 11.02 -3.92
CA ARG A 58 10.93 12.32 -4.62
C ARG A 58 9.61 13.05 -4.42
N GLN A 59 8.55 12.36 -4.05
CA GLN A 59 7.26 12.95 -3.71
C GLN A 59 6.74 13.90 -4.80
N ASP A 60 6.56 13.36 -6.00
CA ASP A 60 6.18 14.17 -7.18
C ASP A 60 4.72 14.59 -7.22
N ARG A 61 3.94 14.28 -6.18
CA ARG A 61 2.52 14.60 -6.03
C ARG A 61 1.58 13.83 -6.99
N ALA A 62 2.10 12.95 -7.82
CA ALA A 62 1.28 12.08 -8.64
C ALA A 62 0.84 10.82 -7.90
N SER A 63 1.56 10.48 -6.83
CA SER A 63 1.26 9.30 -6.03
C SER A 63 1.66 9.52 -4.58
N VAL A 64 1.01 8.77 -3.69
CA VAL A 64 1.37 8.70 -2.27
C VAL A 64 1.50 7.23 -1.93
N ASN A 65 2.64 6.84 -1.39
CA ASN A 65 2.92 5.46 -1.07
C ASN A 65 3.26 5.31 0.40
N PHE A 66 2.58 4.40 1.06
CA PHE A 66 2.79 4.11 2.47
C PHE A 66 3.22 2.66 2.65
N ALA A 67 4.09 2.42 3.63
CA ALA A 67 4.22 1.10 4.20
C ALA A 67 3.13 0.94 5.26
N VAL A 68 2.57 -0.27 5.35
CA VAL A 68 1.61 -0.61 6.40
C VAL A 68 2.37 -1.36 7.48
N GLU A 69 2.29 -0.86 8.70
CA GLU A 69 2.91 -1.52 9.86
C GLU A 69 1.83 -1.86 10.87
N SER A 70 2.05 -2.94 11.63
CA SER A 70 1.22 -3.21 12.79
C SER A 70 1.43 -2.13 13.84
N LEU A 71 0.58 -2.08 14.84
CA LEU A 71 0.78 -1.11 15.94
C LEU A 71 2.03 -1.39 16.75
N GLN A 72 2.63 -2.58 16.61
CA GLN A 72 3.89 -2.92 17.24
C GLN A 72 5.11 -2.59 16.36
N GLY A 73 4.87 -2.07 15.16
CA GLY A 73 5.95 -1.64 14.27
C GLY A 73 6.44 -2.68 13.27
N GLU A 74 5.75 -3.81 13.15
CA GLU A 74 6.11 -4.83 12.15
C GLU A 74 5.58 -4.46 10.79
N HIS A 75 6.42 -4.57 9.77
CA HIS A 75 6.00 -4.30 8.39
C HIS A 75 5.08 -5.43 7.90
N VAL A 76 3.86 -5.10 7.53
CA VAL A 76 2.86 -6.09 7.14
C VAL A 76 2.33 -5.91 5.72
N GLY A 77 2.55 -4.76 5.09
CA GLY A 77 2.05 -4.55 3.74
C GLY A 77 2.38 -3.18 3.19
N PHE A 78 1.68 -2.83 2.11
CA PHE A 78 1.78 -1.52 1.46
C PHE A 78 0.39 -1.01 1.12
N SER A 79 0.24 0.30 1.07
CA SER A 79 -1.01 0.93 0.65
C SER A 79 -0.68 2.26 0.00
N GLY A 80 -1.49 2.68 -0.96
CA GLY A 80 -1.20 3.95 -1.60
C GLY A 80 -2.26 4.41 -2.57
N LEU A 81 -1.98 5.57 -3.12
CA LEU A 81 -2.78 6.23 -4.14
C LEU A 81 -1.86 6.54 -5.31
N ARG A 82 -2.35 6.35 -6.52
CA ARG A 82 -1.56 6.65 -7.73
C ARG A 82 -2.43 7.36 -8.74
N SER A 83 -1.77 7.92 -9.76
CA SER A 83 -2.44 8.63 -10.85
C SER A 83 -3.39 9.70 -10.29
N ILE A 84 -2.92 10.47 -9.32
CA ILE A 84 -3.74 11.49 -8.69
C ILE A 84 -4.00 12.60 -9.68
N ASP A 85 -5.29 12.85 -9.96
CA ASP A 85 -5.74 13.98 -10.77
C ASP A 85 -6.28 15.03 -9.81
N TRP A 86 -5.49 16.08 -9.59
CA TRP A 86 -5.84 17.12 -8.62
C TRP A 86 -6.96 18.03 -9.11
N GLN A 87 -7.18 18.09 -10.42
CA GLN A 87 -8.25 18.90 -10.99
C GLN A 87 -9.60 18.25 -10.73
N SER A 88 -9.73 16.97 -11.05
CA SER A 88 -10.99 16.24 -10.82
C SER A 88 -11.09 15.64 -9.43
N LYS A 89 -10.00 15.62 -8.66
CA LYS A 89 -9.94 15.07 -7.30
C LYS A 89 -10.17 13.57 -7.26
N VAL A 90 -9.56 12.85 -8.20
CA VAL A 90 -9.70 11.41 -8.36
C VAL A 90 -8.33 10.75 -8.28
N ALA A 91 -8.25 9.58 -7.69
CA ALA A 91 -7.03 8.78 -7.67
C ALA A 91 -7.37 7.29 -7.74
N VAL A 92 -6.37 6.50 -8.12
CA VAL A 92 -6.46 5.04 -8.09
C VAL A 92 -5.85 4.56 -6.79
N SER A 93 -6.55 3.70 -6.07
CA SER A 93 -6.11 3.19 -4.79
C SER A 93 -5.70 1.73 -4.87
N GLY A 94 -4.78 1.32 -4.00
CA GLY A 94 -4.35 -0.07 -3.92
C GLY A 94 -3.74 -0.37 -2.57
N SER A 95 -3.87 -1.62 -2.14
CA SER A 95 -3.30 -2.11 -0.88
C SER A 95 -2.95 -3.58 -1.03
N VAL A 96 -1.93 -4.01 -0.32
CA VAL A 96 -1.56 -5.41 -0.22
C VAL A 96 -1.06 -5.71 1.19
N ILE A 97 -1.51 -6.83 1.75
CA ILE A 97 -0.95 -7.37 2.99
C ILE A 97 -0.04 -8.53 2.60
N GLY A 98 1.26 -8.35 2.81
CA GLY A 98 2.26 -9.34 2.43
C GLY A 98 2.45 -10.46 3.46
N ARG A 99 2.12 -10.20 4.72
CA ARG A 99 2.20 -11.21 5.77
C ARG A 99 1.00 -12.16 5.65
N LYS A 100 1.19 -13.30 5.00
CA LYS A 100 0.11 -14.27 4.74
C LYS A 100 -0.49 -14.83 6.02
N ASP A 101 0.29 -14.95 7.06
CA ASP A 101 -0.16 -15.42 8.37
C ASP A 101 -1.16 -14.45 9.03
N LEU A 102 -1.23 -13.23 8.53
CA LEU A 102 -2.13 -12.21 9.04
C LEU A 102 -3.35 -11.97 8.14
N TRP A 103 -3.48 -12.74 7.06
CA TRP A 103 -4.64 -12.62 6.18
C TRP A 103 -5.92 -13.02 6.92
N SER A 104 -7.03 -12.40 6.55
CA SER A 104 -8.36 -12.64 7.14
C SER A 104 -8.47 -12.22 8.59
N LYS A 105 -7.59 -11.33 9.06
CA LYS A 105 -7.62 -10.80 10.42
C LYS A 105 -8.01 -9.33 10.48
N GLY A 106 -8.43 -8.77 9.35
CA GLY A 106 -8.92 -7.41 9.28
C GLY A 106 -7.87 -6.33 9.07
N LEU A 107 -6.59 -6.71 8.89
CA LEU A 107 -5.53 -5.72 8.70
C LEU A 107 -5.70 -4.97 7.38
N GLY A 108 -6.05 -5.70 6.31
CA GLY A 108 -6.26 -5.08 5.00
C GLY A 108 -7.41 -4.08 5.03
N THR A 109 -8.52 -4.46 5.66
CA THR A 109 -9.68 -3.58 5.80
C THR A 109 -9.32 -2.33 6.59
N ASP A 110 -8.58 -2.50 7.69
CA ASP A 110 -8.17 -1.36 8.51
C ASP A 110 -7.23 -0.43 7.73
N ALA A 111 -6.28 -0.99 6.97
CA ALA A 111 -5.38 -0.20 6.14
C ALA A 111 -6.15 0.59 5.08
N VAL A 112 -7.13 -0.02 4.43
CA VAL A 112 -7.98 0.67 3.45
C VAL A 112 -8.75 1.81 4.12
N ASN A 113 -9.30 1.59 5.30
CA ASN A 113 -10.06 2.61 6.00
C ASN A 113 -9.17 3.81 6.38
N VAL A 114 -7.96 3.55 6.87
CA VAL A 114 -7.02 4.62 7.22
C VAL A 114 -6.60 5.40 5.98
N ARG A 115 -6.26 4.69 4.89
CA ARG A 115 -5.86 5.33 3.64
C ARG A 115 -7.00 6.17 3.07
N ASN A 116 -8.22 5.67 3.10
CA ASN A 116 -9.36 6.42 2.57
C ASN A 116 -9.62 7.67 3.39
N ARG A 117 -9.53 7.58 4.71
CA ARG A 117 -9.67 8.75 5.57
C ARG A 117 -8.61 9.80 5.23
N TYR A 118 -7.36 9.37 5.05
CA TYR A 118 -6.28 10.26 4.63
C TYR A 118 -6.59 10.92 3.28
N ALA A 119 -7.04 10.12 2.30
CA ALA A 119 -7.31 10.63 0.96
C ALA A 119 -8.41 11.70 0.98
N PHE A 120 -9.48 11.47 1.71
CA PHE A 120 -10.61 12.40 1.72
C PHE A 120 -10.40 13.57 2.67
N GLU A 121 -9.85 13.34 3.85
CA GLU A 121 -9.73 14.37 4.86
C GLU A 121 -8.46 15.21 4.73
N VAL A 122 -7.36 14.60 4.33
CA VAL A 122 -6.07 15.31 4.24
C VAL A 122 -5.84 15.84 2.83
N LEU A 123 -6.01 14.99 1.81
CA LEU A 123 -5.76 15.38 0.42
C LEU A 123 -6.96 16.03 -0.25
N GLY A 124 -8.15 15.90 0.32
CA GLY A 124 -9.35 16.49 -0.25
C GLY A 124 -9.85 15.83 -1.52
N LEU A 125 -9.53 14.56 -1.73
CA LEU A 125 -10.00 13.84 -2.91
C LEU A 125 -11.50 13.59 -2.82
N ARG A 126 -12.15 13.39 -3.96
CA ARG A 126 -13.58 13.15 -4.07
C ARG A 126 -13.92 11.70 -4.36
N LEU A 127 -13.06 11.01 -5.10
CA LEU A 127 -13.33 9.66 -5.56
C LEU A 127 -12.05 8.85 -5.60
N LEU A 128 -12.12 7.63 -5.13
CA LEU A 128 -11.05 6.65 -5.26
C LEU A 128 -11.53 5.50 -6.12
N ILE A 129 -10.71 5.12 -7.11
CA ILE A 129 -10.97 3.99 -7.99
C ILE A 129 -10.10 2.85 -7.49
N ALA A 130 -10.72 1.70 -7.20
CA ALA A 130 -10.00 0.52 -6.76
C ALA A 130 -10.06 -0.54 -7.85
N THR A 131 -8.91 -1.12 -8.19
CA THR A 131 -8.86 -2.28 -9.08
C THR A 131 -8.85 -3.54 -8.23
N VAL A 132 -9.85 -4.41 -8.43
CA VAL A 132 -9.99 -5.65 -7.68
C VAL A 132 -10.07 -6.80 -8.68
N ILE A 133 -9.23 -7.82 -8.48
CA ILE A 133 -9.32 -9.06 -9.26
C ILE A 133 -10.51 -9.84 -8.72
N ALA A 134 -11.39 -10.29 -9.63
CA ALA A 134 -12.69 -10.88 -9.22
C ALA A 134 -12.56 -12.06 -8.27
N GLU A 135 -11.50 -12.84 -8.39
CA GLU A 135 -11.25 -14.01 -7.55
C GLU A 135 -10.62 -13.67 -6.20
N ASN A 136 -10.24 -12.43 -5.98
CA ASN A 136 -9.58 -12.01 -4.74
C ASN A 136 -10.61 -11.62 -3.68
N SER A 137 -11.21 -12.64 -3.07
CA SER A 137 -12.23 -12.42 -2.06
C SER A 137 -11.69 -11.74 -0.79
N ARG A 138 -10.38 -11.78 -0.57
CA ARG A 138 -9.77 -11.15 0.61
C ARG A 138 -9.75 -9.63 0.51
N SER A 139 -9.79 -9.11 -0.71
CA SER A 139 -9.76 -7.65 -0.95
C SER A 139 -11.15 -7.06 -1.15
N MET A 140 -12.13 -7.92 -1.29
CA MET A 140 -13.53 -7.51 -1.45
C MET A 140 -14.26 -7.60 -0.13
#